data_e539d6a3a1e34cadff986daf90dbb186
#
_entry.id   e539d6a3a1e34cadff986daf90dbb186
#
_cell.length_a   1.000
_cell.length_b   1.000
_cell.length_c   1.000
_cell.angle_alpha   90.00
_cell.angle_beta   90.00
_cell.angle_gamma   90.00
#
_symmetry.space_group_name_H-M   'P 1'
#
loop_
_entity.id
_entity.type
_entity.pdbx_description
1 polymer ?
#
loop_
_entity_poly.entity_id
_entity_poly.type
_entity_poly.pdbx_seq_one_letter_code
_entity_poly.pdbx_strand_id
1 'polypeptide(L)'
;MRAAFVLVSLLPAIAAAEPVTHAFLACGGQTYIRAGSGEITWRYPHATRDGWVLPDGHVLLALSKSKEYPGGAAVEVTRDGKVVFAFKGTQDEVNTVQPLDGGRILLTEAGDRPRLLEVDRDGKIAVAVPLQAQTRDHHLQTRMARKLANGHYLVPQLLDKVVREYTPKGEVVWEVKTPDMPFTAIRLDDGNTLIGCTLGNLVIEVDKAGKEVWRVTNDDLPGRPINDACGVQRLPNGHTVITSHHAGPDDVKLTEVTRDKKVVWTFKDPKVPGIHHFQLLDTDGKPVAGRPLR
;
A
#
# COMPACT_ATOMS: atom_id res chain seq x y z
N MET A 1 24.77 -67.33 25.38
CA MET A 1 24.24 -65.97 25.66
C MET A 1 24.36 -65.13 24.40
N ARG A 2 23.23 -64.76 23.77
CA ARG A 2 23.22 -63.86 22.60
C ARG A 2 22.81 -62.49 23.07
N ALA A 3 23.72 -61.50 22.93
CA ALA A 3 23.44 -60.12 23.25
C ALA A 3 22.63 -59.49 22.09
N ALA A 4 21.45 -58.99 22.39
CA ALA A 4 20.64 -58.23 21.44
C ALA A 4 21.08 -56.74 21.50
N PHE A 5 21.58 -56.20 20.42
CA PHE A 5 21.82 -54.77 20.25
C PHE A 5 20.51 -54.09 19.85
N VAL A 6 20.02 -53.21 20.71
CA VAL A 6 18.89 -52.32 20.39
C VAL A 6 19.44 -51.06 19.71
N LEU A 7 19.18 -50.92 18.44
CA LEU A 7 19.50 -49.68 17.67
C LEU A 7 18.42 -48.63 17.98
N VAL A 8 18.74 -47.64 18.78
CA VAL A 8 17.90 -46.48 19.00
C VAL A 8 18.12 -45.52 17.84
N SER A 9 17.21 -45.46 16.89
CA SER A 9 17.20 -44.43 15.82
C SER A 9 16.72 -43.11 16.40
N LEU A 10 17.64 -42.15 16.58
CA LEU A 10 17.33 -40.75 16.81
C LEU A 10 16.79 -40.13 15.49
N LEU A 11 15.49 -39.92 15.38
CA LEU A 11 14.92 -39.10 14.36
C LEU A 11 15.27 -37.62 14.67
N PRO A 12 15.82 -36.86 13.70
CA PRO A 12 16.06 -35.44 13.90
C PRO A 12 14.73 -34.73 14.15
N ALA A 13 14.63 -33.99 15.24
CA ALA A 13 13.51 -33.08 15.48
C ALA A 13 13.50 -32.05 14.37
N ILE A 14 12.47 -32.04 13.55
CA ILE A 14 12.19 -30.95 12.60
C ILE A 14 11.84 -29.74 13.45
N ALA A 15 12.77 -28.79 13.58
CA ALA A 15 12.47 -27.50 14.21
C ALA A 15 11.31 -26.86 13.44
N ALA A 16 10.22 -26.54 14.13
CA ALA A 16 9.15 -25.76 13.54
C ALA A 16 9.76 -24.43 13.08
N ALA A 17 9.48 -24.02 11.84
CA ALA A 17 9.90 -22.71 11.36
C ALA A 17 9.31 -21.63 12.27
N GLU A 18 10.15 -20.69 12.69
CA GLU A 18 9.68 -19.54 13.48
C GLU A 18 8.60 -18.79 12.68
N PRO A 19 7.54 -18.32 13.35
CA PRO A 19 6.49 -17.59 12.67
C PRO A 19 7.03 -16.29 12.05
N VAL A 20 6.67 -16.02 10.81
CA VAL A 20 7.04 -14.77 10.11
C VAL A 20 6.58 -13.56 10.92
N THR A 21 7.44 -12.55 11.03
CA THR A 21 7.13 -11.28 11.69
C THR A 21 7.39 -10.11 10.74
N HIS A 22 6.60 -9.03 10.88
CA HIS A 22 6.78 -7.82 10.10
C HIS A 22 6.73 -6.58 10.97
N ALA A 23 7.66 -5.64 10.72
CA ALA A 23 7.47 -4.25 11.11
C ALA A 23 6.83 -3.48 9.95
N PHE A 24 5.91 -2.57 10.27
CA PHE A 24 5.20 -1.80 9.23
C PHE A 24 4.72 -0.44 9.72
N LEU A 25 4.62 0.51 8.78
CA LEU A 25 3.81 1.72 8.90
C LEU A 25 2.39 1.38 8.47
N ALA A 26 1.40 1.69 9.29
CA ALA A 26 -0.02 1.63 8.97
C ALA A 26 -0.58 3.03 8.77
N CYS A 27 -1.41 3.20 7.72
CA CYS A 27 -2.15 4.42 7.40
C CYS A 27 -3.65 4.12 7.38
N GLY A 28 -4.46 5.03 7.89
CA GLY A 28 -5.91 4.86 7.97
C GLY A 28 -6.52 5.76 9.03
N GLY A 29 -7.56 5.30 9.70
CA GLY A 29 -8.18 5.99 10.84
C GLY A 29 -7.22 6.20 12.01
N GLN A 30 -6.23 5.35 12.15
CA GLN A 30 -5.04 5.55 12.97
C GLN A 30 -3.79 5.39 12.10
N THR A 31 -2.74 6.16 12.46
CA THR A 31 -1.44 6.12 11.78
C THR A 31 -0.37 5.75 12.79
N TYR A 32 0.34 4.66 12.55
CA TYR A 32 1.32 4.16 13.51
C TYR A 32 2.40 3.30 12.83
N ILE A 33 3.55 3.17 13.50
CA ILE A 33 4.56 2.18 13.16
C ILE A 33 4.54 1.10 14.23
N ARG A 34 4.45 -0.15 13.78
CA ARG A 34 4.52 -1.35 14.60
C ARG A 34 5.80 -2.11 14.29
N ALA A 35 6.54 -2.47 15.33
CA ALA A 35 7.71 -3.33 15.23
C ALA A 35 7.31 -4.81 15.03
N GLY A 36 8.20 -5.64 14.53
CA GLY A 36 8.01 -7.08 14.42
C GLY A 36 7.73 -7.77 15.77
N SER A 37 8.20 -7.20 16.88
CA SER A 37 7.88 -7.62 18.25
C SER A 37 6.41 -7.44 18.64
N GLY A 38 5.65 -6.65 17.89
CA GLY A 38 4.26 -6.31 18.19
C GLY A 38 4.07 -4.97 18.86
N GLU A 39 5.13 -4.30 19.28
CA GLU A 39 5.06 -2.99 19.92
C GLU A 39 4.76 -1.89 18.88
N ILE A 40 3.90 -0.92 19.25
CA ILE A 40 3.73 0.31 18.48
C ILE A 40 4.78 1.30 18.93
N THR A 41 5.78 1.53 18.09
CA THR A 41 6.95 2.35 18.38
C THR A 41 6.78 3.83 18.00
N TRP A 42 5.73 4.14 17.25
CA TRP A 42 5.40 5.51 16.85
C TRP A 42 3.92 5.63 16.51
N ARG A 43 3.34 6.80 16.80
CA ARG A 43 1.98 7.18 16.42
C ARG A 43 1.94 8.60 15.87
N TYR A 44 1.08 8.81 14.87
CA TYR A 44 0.73 10.14 14.39
C TYR A 44 -0.71 10.47 14.80
N PRO A 45 -1.01 11.69 15.26
CA PRO A 45 -2.32 11.98 15.89
C PRO A 45 -3.48 12.13 14.92
N HIS A 46 -3.22 12.12 13.59
CA HIS A 46 -4.25 12.33 12.58
C HIS A 46 -4.42 11.09 11.69
N ALA A 47 -5.63 10.96 11.12
CA ALA A 47 -5.91 9.96 10.09
C ALA A 47 -5.16 10.31 8.80
N THR A 48 -4.64 9.27 8.14
CA THR A 48 -3.89 9.39 6.89
C THR A 48 -4.43 8.45 5.83
N ARG A 49 -4.15 8.75 4.57
CA ARG A 49 -4.53 7.89 3.45
C ARG A 49 -3.36 7.07 2.93
N ASP A 50 -2.18 7.65 2.90
CA ASP A 50 -0.94 7.05 2.43
C ASP A 50 0.22 7.55 3.28
N GLY A 51 1.35 6.84 3.29
CA GLY A 51 2.53 7.27 4.04
C GLY A 51 3.76 6.44 3.69
N TRP A 52 4.93 7.04 3.90
CA TRP A 52 6.24 6.46 3.65
C TRP A 52 7.17 6.76 4.81
N VAL A 53 7.86 5.75 5.34
CA VAL A 53 9.04 5.96 6.18
C VAL A 53 10.20 6.23 5.24
N LEU A 54 10.84 7.37 5.42
CA LEU A 54 11.96 7.83 4.61
C LEU A 54 13.29 7.27 5.15
N PRO A 55 14.38 7.26 4.34
CA PRO A 55 15.68 6.75 4.78
C PRO A 55 16.28 7.45 6.00
N ASP A 56 15.96 8.73 6.22
CA ASP A 56 16.39 9.51 7.39
C ASP A 56 15.51 9.27 8.64
N GLY A 57 14.51 8.39 8.51
CA GLY A 57 13.57 8.06 9.57
C GLY A 57 12.36 8.98 9.67
N HIS A 58 12.28 10.07 8.91
CA HIS A 58 11.07 10.88 8.81
C HIS A 58 9.90 10.08 8.21
N VAL A 59 8.68 10.60 8.33
CA VAL A 59 7.49 9.98 7.76
C VAL A 59 6.76 10.98 6.87
N LEU A 60 6.67 10.66 5.58
CA LEU A 60 5.87 11.41 4.61
C LEU A 60 4.44 10.87 4.63
N LEU A 61 3.43 11.73 4.75
CA LEU A 61 2.03 11.34 4.95
C LEU A 61 1.09 12.12 4.03
N ALA A 62 0.07 11.44 3.51
CA ALA A 62 -1.11 12.07 2.93
C ALA A 62 -2.19 12.22 4.01
N LEU A 63 -2.47 13.43 4.42
CA LEU A 63 -3.47 13.72 5.45
C LEU A 63 -4.87 13.84 4.86
N SER A 64 -5.83 13.25 5.54
CA SER A 64 -7.25 13.49 5.29
C SER A 64 -7.63 14.93 5.62
N LYS A 65 -8.81 15.35 5.16
CA LYS A 65 -9.39 16.66 5.49
C LYS A 65 -9.42 16.91 7.00
N SER A 66 -9.07 18.11 7.39
CA SER A 66 -9.16 18.58 8.78
C SER A 66 -9.42 20.08 8.81
N LYS A 67 -9.64 20.64 10.01
CA LYS A 67 -9.77 22.09 10.16
C LYS A 67 -8.51 22.83 9.70
N GLU A 68 -7.33 22.26 9.95
CA GLU A 68 -6.05 22.83 9.55
C GLU A 68 -5.77 22.66 8.04
N TYR A 69 -6.23 21.53 7.48
CA TYR A 69 -6.04 21.15 6.08
C TYR A 69 -7.39 20.81 5.43
N PRO A 70 -8.20 21.82 5.05
CA PRO A 70 -9.55 21.59 4.51
C PRO A 70 -9.58 20.75 3.22
N GLY A 71 -8.51 20.80 2.41
CA GLY A 71 -8.31 20.00 1.21
C GLY A 71 -7.41 18.77 1.41
N GLY A 72 -7.10 18.43 2.69
CA GLY A 72 -6.04 17.47 2.97
C GLY A 72 -4.65 18.10 2.78
N ALA A 73 -3.59 17.33 3.00
CA ALA A 73 -2.22 17.79 2.81
C ALA A 73 -1.24 16.64 2.53
N ALA A 74 -0.10 16.96 1.91
CA ALA A 74 1.10 16.15 1.98
C ALA A 74 2.02 16.76 3.04
N VAL A 75 2.38 16.00 4.08
CA VAL A 75 3.27 16.47 5.14
C VAL A 75 4.42 15.50 5.36
N GLU A 76 5.59 16.03 5.72
CA GLU A 76 6.68 15.24 6.25
C GLU A 76 6.89 15.60 7.71
N VAL A 77 7.01 14.60 8.55
CA VAL A 77 7.15 14.75 10.00
C VAL A 77 8.35 13.96 10.52
N THR A 78 9.02 14.53 11.52
CA THR A 78 10.05 13.85 12.29
C THR A 78 9.41 12.82 13.24
N ARG A 79 10.22 11.95 13.86
CA ARG A 79 9.72 10.95 14.83
C ARG A 79 9.16 11.56 16.11
N ASP A 80 9.59 12.75 16.49
CA ASP A 80 9.04 13.52 17.60
C ASP A 80 7.80 14.36 17.22
N GLY A 81 7.32 14.25 15.96
CA GLY A 81 6.06 14.84 15.49
C GLY A 81 6.18 16.24 14.92
N LYS A 82 7.40 16.80 14.77
CA LYS A 82 7.59 18.12 14.15
C LYS A 82 7.36 18.05 12.64
N VAL A 83 6.48 18.91 12.11
CA VAL A 83 6.30 19.08 10.66
C VAL A 83 7.50 19.81 10.07
N VAL A 84 8.20 19.20 9.12
CA VAL A 84 9.36 19.76 8.41
C VAL A 84 9.07 20.13 6.97
N PHE A 85 7.96 19.61 6.41
CA PHE A 85 7.42 20.01 5.11
C PHE A 85 5.89 19.89 5.15
N ALA A 86 5.20 20.82 4.47
CA ALA A 86 3.76 20.73 4.26
C ALA A 86 3.36 21.36 2.92
N PHE A 87 2.63 20.60 2.11
CA PHE A 87 1.88 21.11 0.96
C PHE A 87 0.39 20.97 1.26
N LYS A 88 -0.32 22.11 1.35
CA LYS A 88 -1.77 22.14 1.61
C LYS A 88 -2.52 21.86 0.33
N GLY A 89 -3.42 20.89 0.35
CA GLY A 89 -4.30 20.61 -0.77
C GLY A 89 -5.13 21.84 -1.17
N THR A 90 -5.23 22.08 -2.47
CA THR A 90 -5.92 23.22 -3.06
C THR A 90 -7.31 22.87 -3.58
N GLN A 91 -7.65 21.59 -3.55
CA GLN A 91 -8.94 21.04 -3.91
C GLN A 91 -9.56 20.29 -2.72
N ASP A 92 -10.39 19.26 -2.99
CA ASP A 92 -11.14 18.60 -1.92
C ASP A 92 -10.33 17.60 -1.11
N GLU A 93 -9.41 16.86 -1.73
CA GLU A 93 -8.65 15.80 -1.05
C GLU A 93 -7.24 15.64 -1.61
N VAL A 94 -6.27 15.38 -0.72
CA VAL A 94 -4.99 14.77 -1.06
C VAL A 94 -5.06 13.29 -0.73
N ASN A 95 -4.86 12.41 -1.74
CA ASN A 95 -5.13 10.99 -1.61
C ASN A 95 -3.89 10.09 -1.59
N THR A 96 -2.78 10.56 -2.13
CA THR A 96 -1.54 9.79 -2.20
C THR A 96 -0.33 10.68 -1.96
N VAL A 97 0.75 10.08 -1.50
CA VAL A 97 2.09 10.67 -1.49
C VAL A 97 3.12 9.64 -1.92
N GLN A 98 4.17 10.08 -2.58
CA GLN A 98 5.35 9.27 -2.88
C GLN A 98 6.58 10.14 -2.86
N PRO A 99 7.64 9.77 -2.10
CA PRO A 99 8.93 10.43 -2.20
C PRO A 99 9.55 10.12 -3.57
N LEU A 100 10.09 11.13 -4.23
CA LEU A 100 10.75 11.00 -5.53
C LEU A 100 12.23 11.36 -5.40
N ASP A 101 13.02 10.86 -6.35
CA ASP A 101 14.42 11.23 -6.47
C ASP A 101 14.58 12.75 -6.63
N GLY A 102 15.66 13.29 -6.09
CA GLY A 102 15.90 14.75 -6.07
C GLY A 102 15.03 15.51 -5.05
N GLY A 103 14.40 14.79 -4.10
CA GLY A 103 13.67 15.39 -2.98
C GLY A 103 12.26 15.88 -3.30
N ARG A 104 11.77 15.71 -4.53
CA ARG A 104 10.38 16.03 -4.86
C ARG A 104 9.41 15.03 -4.25
N ILE A 105 8.15 15.43 -4.15
CA ILE A 105 7.05 14.64 -3.65
C ILE A 105 5.97 14.59 -4.73
N LEU A 106 5.55 13.37 -5.10
CA LEU A 106 4.33 13.16 -5.86
C LEU A 106 3.14 13.15 -4.92
N LEU A 107 2.06 13.79 -5.32
CA LEU A 107 0.74 13.71 -4.66
C LEU A 107 -0.38 13.77 -5.68
N THR A 108 -1.59 13.33 -5.30
CA THR A 108 -2.81 13.52 -6.09
C THR A 108 -3.80 14.39 -5.34
N GLU A 109 -4.44 15.30 -6.07
CA GLU A 109 -5.60 16.05 -5.59
C GLU A 109 -6.85 15.58 -6.30
N ALA A 110 -7.87 15.18 -5.52
CA ALA A 110 -9.22 14.96 -6.00
C ALA A 110 -10.05 16.24 -5.81
N GLY A 111 -10.98 16.49 -6.73
CA GLY A 111 -11.80 17.70 -6.73
C GLY A 111 -12.42 17.94 -8.10
N ASP A 112 -12.90 19.17 -8.36
CA ASP A 112 -13.50 19.55 -9.66
C ASP A 112 -12.52 19.42 -10.83
N ARG A 113 -11.23 19.52 -10.56
CA ARG A 113 -10.14 19.37 -11.53
C ARG A 113 -9.08 18.41 -10.99
N PRO A 114 -9.39 17.11 -10.93
CA PRO A 114 -8.47 16.11 -10.35
C PRO A 114 -7.15 16.11 -11.10
N ARG A 115 -6.04 16.03 -10.34
CA ARG A 115 -4.70 16.11 -10.90
C ARG A 115 -3.68 15.38 -10.05
N LEU A 116 -2.59 15.00 -10.70
CA LEU A 116 -1.37 14.54 -10.07
C LEU A 116 -0.35 15.69 -10.11
N LEU A 117 0.37 15.89 -9.02
CA LEU A 117 1.39 16.91 -8.86
C LEU A 117 2.73 16.30 -8.47
N GLU A 118 3.82 16.88 -8.99
CA GLU A 118 5.13 16.79 -8.34
C GLU A 118 5.47 18.16 -7.77
N VAL A 119 5.76 18.20 -6.48
CA VAL A 119 6.12 19.43 -5.77
C VAL A 119 7.55 19.34 -5.24
N ASP A 120 8.26 20.46 -5.21
CA ASP A 120 9.57 20.54 -4.56
C ASP A 120 9.44 20.84 -3.06
N ARG A 121 10.56 20.95 -2.36
CA ARG A 121 10.61 21.18 -0.92
C ARG A 121 10.16 22.58 -0.50
N ASP A 122 10.09 23.53 -1.43
CA ASP A 122 9.56 24.87 -1.22
C ASP A 122 8.06 24.94 -1.50
N GLY A 123 7.43 23.81 -1.87
CA GLY A 123 6.00 23.71 -2.20
C GLY A 123 5.68 24.20 -3.62
N LYS A 124 6.67 24.43 -4.47
CA LYS A 124 6.45 24.83 -5.85
C LYS A 124 6.09 23.61 -6.70
N ILE A 125 5.04 23.76 -7.50
CA ILE A 125 4.60 22.71 -8.43
C ILE A 125 5.58 22.66 -9.61
N ALA A 126 6.30 21.55 -9.75
CA ALA A 126 7.21 21.28 -10.85
C ALA A 126 6.52 20.56 -12.02
N VAL A 127 5.53 19.69 -11.72
CA VAL A 127 4.72 18.97 -12.71
C VAL A 127 3.28 18.98 -12.24
N ALA A 128 2.36 19.20 -13.19
CA ALA A 128 0.92 19.07 -12.96
C ALA A 128 0.30 18.29 -14.12
N VAL A 129 -0.27 17.11 -13.82
CA VAL A 129 -0.90 16.24 -14.81
C VAL A 129 -2.40 16.19 -14.53
N PRO A 130 -3.27 16.69 -15.44
CA PRO A 130 -4.70 16.58 -15.30
C PRO A 130 -5.10 15.10 -15.41
N LEU A 131 -5.98 14.65 -14.50
CA LEU A 131 -6.50 13.29 -14.49
C LEU A 131 -7.90 13.25 -15.09
N GLN A 132 -8.15 12.24 -15.92
CA GLN A 132 -9.47 11.98 -16.48
C GLN A 132 -10.31 11.23 -15.43
N ALA A 133 -11.28 11.87 -14.80
CA ALA A 133 -12.24 11.22 -13.92
C ALA A 133 -13.66 11.50 -14.43
N GLN A 134 -14.46 10.45 -14.62
CA GLN A 134 -15.85 10.59 -15.06
C GLN A 134 -16.78 10.91 -13.89
N THR A 135 -16.43 10.44 -12.70
CA THR A 135 -17.21 10.69 -11.49
C THR A 135 -17.01 12.11 -10.94
N ARG A 136 -18.12 12.69 -10.45
CA ARG A 136 -18.11 13.93 -9.65
C ARG A 136 -18.01 13.67 -8.15
N ASP A 137 -18.04 12.42 -7.71
CA ASP A 137 -17.71 12.08 -6.34
C ASP A 137 -16.19 12.16 -6.17
N HIS A 138 -15.72 13.26 -5.63
CA HIS A 138 -14.30 13.56 -5.48
C HIS A 138 -13.60 12.49 -4.63
N HIS A 139 -14.29 11.95 -3.63
CA HIS A 139 -13.75 10.89 -2.78
C HIS A 139 -13.43 9.62 -3.56
N LEU A 140 -14.14 9.33 -4.63
CA LEU A 140 -14.00 8.10 -5.42
C LEU A 140 -13.31 8.31 -6.79
N GLN A 141 -12.60 9.44 -6.98
CA GLN A 141 -11.87 9.71 -8.21
C GLN A 141 -10.59 8.88 -8.33
N THR A 142 -9.65 9.03 -7.38
CA THR A 142 -8.33 8.38 -7.46
C THR A 142 -7.76 8.02 -6.09
N ARG A 143 -6.90 7.01 -6.05
CA ARG A 143 -6.10 6.62 -4.87
C ARG A 143 -4.64 6.38 -5.31
N MET A 144 -3.90 5.64 -4.63
CA MET A 144 -2.49 5.26 -4.64
C MET A 144 -1.78 5.37 -6.00
N ALA A 145 -1.76 6.57 -6.60
CA ALA A 145 -0.99 6.84 -7.80
C ALA A 145 0.51 6.72 -7.54
N ARG A 146 1.27 6.22 -8.52
CA ARG A 146 2.72 6.00 -8.40
C ARG A 146 3.44 6.45 -9.67
N LYS A 147 4.61 7.10 -9.49
CA LYS A 147 5.56 7.37 -10.58
C LYS A 147 6.29 6.10 -10.96
N LEU A 148 6.36 5.83 -12.23
CA LEU A 148 7.06 4.68 -12.81
C LEU A 148 8.51 5.05 -13.16
N ALA A 149 9.36 4.03 -13.36
CA ALA A 149 10.76 4.21 -13.72
C ALA A 149 10.95 4.91 -15.09
N ASN A 150 9.98 4.76 -16.01
CA ASN A 150 9.97 5.45 -17.30
C ASN A 150 9.53 6.93 -17.22
N GLY A 151 9.23 7.43 -16.00
CA GLY A 151 8.78 8.80 -15.77
C GLY A 151 7.28 9.01 -15.92
N HIS A 152 6.50 8.00 -16.30
CA HIS A 152 5.05 8.05 -16.38
C HIS A 152 4.41 7.85 -14.98
N TYR A 153 3.09 7.92 -14.91
CA TYR A 153 2.31 7.81 -13.68
C TYR A 153 1.23 6.76 -13.81
N LEU A 154 1.24 5.77 -12.94
CA LEU A 154 0.20 4.75 -12.84
C LEU A 154 -0.86 5.22 -11.85
N VAL A 155 -2.11 5.34 -12.29
CA VAL A 155 -3.20 5.97 -11.54
C VAL A 155 -4.42 5.06 -11.49
N PRO A 156 -4.75 4.48 -10.33
CA PRO A 156 -6.03 3.80 -10.15
C PRO A 156 -7.15 4.85 -9.98
N GLN A 157 -8.25 4.64 -10.72
CA GLN A 157 -9.44 5.50 -10.73
C GLN A 157 -10.67 4.68 -10.31
N LEU A 158 -11.17 4.96 -9.11
CA LEU A 158 -12.07 4.05 -8.38
C LEU A 158 -13.38 3.80 -9.08
N LEU A 159 -14.26 4.81 -9.17
CA LEU A 159 -15.60 4.64 -9.78
C LEU A 159 -15.55 4.42 -11.28
N ASP A 160 -14.51 4.88 -11.96
CA ASP A 160 -14.28 4.59 -13.37
C ASP A 160 -13.91 3.10 -13.58
N LYS A 161 -13.55 2.39 -12.51
CA LYS A 161 -13.09 0.98 -12.50
C LYS A 161 -11.98 0.74 -13.53
N VAL A 162 -10.97 1.61 -13.48
CA VAL A 162 -9.87 1.59 -14.45
C VAL A 162 -8.55 1.97 -13.79
N VAL A 163 -7.45 1.38 -14.27
CA VAL A 163 -6.09 1.85 -13.99
C VAL A 163 -5.54 2.42 -15.28
N ARG A 164 -5.01 3.66 -15.22
CA ARG A 164 -4.40 4.35 -16.35
C ARG A 164 -2.93 4.67 -16.12
N GLU A 165 -2.14 4.58 -17.19
CA GLU A 165 -0.78 5.13 -17.23
C GLU A 165 -0.79 6.43 -18.02
N TYR A 166 -0.35 7.51 -17.35
CA TYR A 166 -0.29 8.85 -17.90
C TYR A 166 1.16 9.25 -18.20
N THR A 167 1.40 9.91 -19.32
CA THR A 167 2.65 10.65 -19.56
C THR A 167 2.70 11.90 -18.66
N PRO A 168 3.88 12.54 -18.48
CA PRO A 168 4.00 13.84 -17.81
C PRO A 168 3.21 14.97 -18.50
N LYS A 169 2.75 14.76 -19.74
CA LYS A 169 1.91 15.70 -20.49
C LYS A 169 0.42 15.45 -20.32
N GLY A 170 0.01 14.38 -19.59
CA GLY A 170 -1.38 14.03 -19.35
C GLY A 170 -2.01 13.13 -20.42
N GLU A 171 -1.21 12.57 -21.33
CA GLU A 171 -1.67 11.61 -22.32
C GLU A 171 -1.81 10.23 -21.68
N VAL A 172 -2.93 9.52 -21.92
CA VAL A 172 -3.10 8.13 -21.51
C VAL A 172 -2.43 7.22 -22.54
N VAL A 173 -1.42 6.45 -22.10
CA VAL A 173 -0.64 5.55 -22.97
C VAL A 173 -0.94 4.08 -22.72
N TRP A 174 -1.59 3.76 -21.59
CA TRP A 174 -2.07 2.43 -21.26
C TRP A 174 -3.27 2.52 -20.33
N GLU A 175 -4.21 1.61 -20.49
CA GLU A 175 -5.42 1.52 -19.67
C GLU A 175 -5.84 0.07 -19.51
N VAL A 176 -6.34 -0.28 -18.32
CA VAL A 176 -6.99 -1.56 -18.07
C VAL A 176 -8.23 -1.38 -17.22
N LYS A 177 -9.35 -1.99 -17.63
CA LYS A 177 -10.57 -2.08 -16.83
C LYS A 177 -10.39 -3.12 -15.73
N THR A 178 -10.94 -2.83 -14.56
CA THR A 178 -10.87 -3.70 -13.40
C THR A 178 -12.26 -4.27 -13.03
N PRO A 179 -12.33 -5.46 -12.43
CA PRO A 179 -13.62 -6.07 -12.04
C PRO A 179 -14.35 -5.27 -10.97
N ASP A 180 -13.61 -4.53 -10.13
CA ASP A 180 -14.15 -3.61 -9.14
C ASP A 180 -13.23 -2.41 -8.96
N MET A 181 -13.58 -1.46 -8.05
CA MET A 181 -12.85 -0.22 -7.82
C MET A 181 -11.37 -0.47 -7.50
N PRO A 182 -10.43 -0.08 -8.38
CA PRO A 182 -9.01 -0.23 -8.11
C PRO A 182 -8.56 0.82 -7.09
N PHE A 183 -7.92 0.37 -6.01
CA PHE A 183 -7.43 1.25 -4.97
C PHE A 183 -5.91 1.44 -5.05
N THR A 184 -5.18 0.35 -5.18
CA THR A 184 -3.73 0.33 -5.36
C THR A 184 -3.41 -0.31 -6.71
N ALA A 185 -2.47 0.27 -7.45
CA ALA A 185 -1.91 -0.32 -8.66
C ALA A 185 -0.38 -0.22 -8.62
N ILE A 186 0.30 -1.34 -8.88
CA ILE A 186 1.75 -1.46 -8.79
C ILE A 186 2.28 -2.05 -10.08
N ARG A 187 3.17 -1.32 -10.77
CA ARG A 187 3.93 -1.89 -11.88
C ARG A 187 5.05 -2.75 -11.32
N LEU A 188 5.00 -4.04 -11.60
CA LEU A 188 6.01 -5.02 -11.21
C LEU A 188 7.23 -4.97 -12.15
N ASP A 189 8.36 -5.55 -11.73
CA ASP A 189 9.62 -5.52 -12.50
C ASP A 189 9.55 -6.32 -13.81
N ASP A 190 8.67 -7.32 -13.91
CA ASP A 190 8.39 -8.08 -15.13
C ASP A 190 7.48 -7.30 -16.12
N GLY A 191 6.96 -6.16 -15.69
CA GLY A 191 6.06 -5.28 -16.43
C GLY A 191 4.58 -5.59 -16.27
N ASN A 192 4.21 -6.62 -15.49
CA ASN A 192 2.83 -6.85 -15.07
C ASN A 192 2.35 -5.75 -14.12
N THR A 193 1.06 -5.64 -13.92
CA THR A 193 0.46 -4.70 -12.96
C THR A 193 -0.36 -5.45 -11.94
N LEU A 194 0.03 -5.32 -10.66
CA LEU A 194 -0.73 -5.84 -9.52
C LEU A 194 -1.74 -4.79 -9.07
N ILE A 195 -3.01 -5.17 -8.87
CA ILE A 195 -4.11 -4.24 -8.59
C ILE A 195 -4.95 -4.76 -7.44
N GLY A 196 -5.08 -3.96 -6.38
CA GLY A 196 -6.03 -4.18 -5.29
C GLY A 196 -7.38 -3.59 -5.66
N CYS A 197 -8.44 -4.42 -5.68
CA CYS A 197 -9.81 -4.01 -5.97
C CYS A 197 -10.62 -4.01 -4.67
N THR A 198 -10.87 -2.81 -4.16
CA THR A 198 -11.31 -2.59 -2.79
C THR A 198 -12.61 -3.33 -2.42
N LEU A 199 -13.77 -2.89 -2.83
CA LEU A 199 -15.05 -3.53 -2.47
C LEU A 199 -15.24 -4.92 -3.09
N GLY A 200 -14.46 -5.27 -4.13
CA GLY A 200 -14.45 -6.61 -4.70
C GLY A 200 -13.77 -7.65 -3.82
N ASN A 201 -13.07 -7.23 -2.75
CA ASN A 201 -12.31 -8.10 -1.86
C ASN A 201 -11.36 -9.05 -2.61
N LEU A 202 -10.66 -8.50 -3.60
CA LEU A 202 -9.76 -9.27 -4.45
C LEU A 202 -8.53 -8.46 -4.89
N VAL A 203 -7.49 -9.20 -5.24
CA VAL A 203 -6.30 -8.64 -5.89
C VAL A 203 -6.08 -9.38 -7.19
N ILE A 204 -5.83 -8.65 -8.28
CA ILE A 204 -5.52 -9.22 -9.58
C ILE A 204 -4.13 -8.80 -10.03
N GLU A 205 -3.53 -9.57 -10.91
CA GLU A 205 -2.35 -9.21 -11.67
C GLU A 205 -2.68 -9.33 -13.15
N VAL A 206 -2.38 -8.28 -13.92
CA VAL A 206 -2.58 -8.25 -15.36
C VAL A 206 -1.24 -8.09 -16.07
N ASP A 207 -1.10 -8.69 -17.24
CA ASP A 207 0.07 -8.50 -18.11
C ASP A 207 0.07 -7.13 -18.80
N LYS A 208 1.09 -6.86 -19.62
CA LYS A 208 1.21 -5.60 -20.38
C LYS A 208 0.07 -5.36 -21.36
N ALA A 209 -0.58 -6.43 -21.82
CA ALA A 209 -1.76 -6.35 -22.70
C ALA A 209 -3.08 -6.15 -21.93
N GLY A 210 -3.02 -6.12 -20.60
CA GLY A 210 -4.20 -5.99 -19.71
C GLY A 210 -4.94 -7.31 -19.47
N LYS A 211 -4.37 -8.47 -19.90
CA LYS A 211 -4.94 -9.78 -19.62
C LYS A 211 -4.62 -10.19 -18.18
N GLU A 212 -5.63 -10.66 -17.45
CA GLU A 212 -5.43 -11.21 -16.11
C GLU A 212 -4.61 -12.50 -16.17
N VAL A 213 -3.52 -12.54 -15.37
CA VAL A 213 -2.58 -13.66 -15.26
C VAL A 213 -2.53 -14.28 -13.87
N TRP A 214 -3.07 -13.61 -12.87
CA TRP A 214 -3.21 -14.09 -11.50
C TRP A 214 -4.31 -13.35 -10.77
N ARG A 215 -4.95 -14.04 -9.83
CA ARG A 215 -5.98 -13.47 -8.95
C ARG A 215 -5.94 -14.16 -7.60
N VAL A 216 -6.28 -13.41 -6.54
CA VAL A 216 -6.64 -13.96 -5.24
C VAL A 216 -7.92 -13.31 -4.74
N THR A 217 -8.82 -14.11 -4.20
CA THR A 217 -10.10 -13.72 -3.64
C THR A 217 -10.30 -14.38 -2.28
N ASN A 218 -11.36 -14.02 -1.57
CA ASN A 218 -11.74 -14.69 -0.33
C ASN A 218 -12.11 -16.17 -0.51
N ASP A 219 -12.50 -16.60 -1.70
CA ASP A 219 -12.82 -18.01 -1.96
C ASP A 219 -11.55 -18.88 -2.06
N ASP A 220 -10.42 -18.26 -2.31
CA ASP A 220 -9.11 -18.92 -2.33
C ASP A 220 -8.49 -19.07 -0.93
N LEU A 221 -8.98 -18.31 0.08
CA LEU A 221 -8.29 -18.12 1.36
C LEU A 221 -9.12 -18.66 2.54
N PRO A 222 -8.49 -19.41 3.49
CA PRO A 222 -9.17 -19.88 4.68
C PRO A 222 -9.63 -18.70 5.55
N GLY A 223 -10.88 -18.78 6.03
CA GLY A 223 -11.45 -17.76 6.90
C GLY A 223 -11.83 -16.45 6.21
N ARG A 224 -11.71 -16.35 4.88
CA ARG A 224 -12.12 -15.18 4.07
C ARG A 224 -11.59 -13.84 4.65
N PRO A 225 -10.26 -13.69 4.80
CA PRO A 225 -9.68 -12.61 5.61
C PRO A 225 -9.72 -11.23 4.95
N ILE A 226 -10.02 -11.12 3.66
CA ILE A 226 -10.01 -9.86 2.93
C ILE A 226 -11.36 -9.16 3.12
N ASN A 227 -11.35 -7.97 3.71
CA ASN A 227 -12.50 -7.09 3.80
C ASN A 227 -12.08 -5.70 3.36
N ASP A 228 -12.35 -5.38 2.09
CA ASP A 228 -11.93 -4.14 1.44
C ASP A 228 -10.41 -4.07 1.20
N ALA A 229 -9.96 -4.67 0.08
CA ALA A 229 -8.55 -4.77 -0.35
C ALA A 229 -8.00 -3.43 -0.85
N CYS A 230 -7.81 -2.45 0.06
CA CYS A 230 -7.30 -1.13 -0.28
C CYS A 230 -5.79 -1.16 -0.59
N GLY A 231 -4.96 -1.45 0.40
CA GLY A 231 -3.51 -1.48 0.27
C GLY A 231 -2.98 -2.83 -0.16
N VAL A 232 -2.03 -2.84 -1.08
CA VAL A 232 -1.33 -4.05 -1.53
C VAL A 232 0.17 -3.75 -1.59
N GLN A 233 1.00 -4.71 -1.21
CA GLN A 233 2.45 -4.66 -1.41
C GLN A 233 2.96 -6.00 -1.91
N ARG A 234 3.78 -6.00 -2.99
CA ARG A 234 4.52 -7.16 -3.46
C ARG A 234 5.87 -7.21 -2.77
N LEU A 235 6.21 -8.34 -2.18
CA LEU A 235 7.49 -8.59 -1.53
C LEU A 235 8.54 -9.15 -2.50
N PRO A 236 9.85 -9.01 -2.20
CA PRO A 236 10.93 -9.57 -3.03
C PRO A 236 10.87 -11.09 -3.21
N ASN A 237 10.28 -11.82 -2.25
CA ASN A 237 10.06 -13.27 -2.33
C ASN A 237 8.86 -13.66 -3.22
N GLY A 238 8.19 -12.69 -3.83
CA GLY A 238 7.00 -12.90 -4.67
C GLY A 238 5.68 -12.98 -3.89
N HIS A 239 5.68 -12.93 -2.58
CA HIS A 239 4.46 -12.88 -1.78
C HIS A 239 3.74 -11.53 -1.93
N THR A 240 2.45 -11.54 -1.63
CA THR A 240 1.61 -10.34 -1.65
C THR A 240 1.00 -10.12 -0.27
N VAL A 241 1.18 -8.91 0.27
CA VAL A 241 0.50 -8.50 1.49
C VAL A 241 -0.69 -7.60 1.12
N ILE A 242 -1.84 -7.86 1.73
CA ILE A 242 -3.14 -7.26 1.41
C ILE A 242 -3.75 -6.70 2.69
N THR A 243 -4.27 -5.47 2.63
CA THR A 243 -5.03 -4.89 3.74
C THR A 243 -6.48 -5.38 3.75
N SER A 244 -7.09 -5.28 4.94
CA SER A 244 -8.55 -5.32 5.15
C SER A 244 -8.97 -4.02 5.84
N HIS A 245 -9.41 -3.03 5.04
CA HIS A 245 -9.71 -1.69 5.55
C HIS A 245 -10.96 -1.67 6.45
N HIS A 246 -11.99 -2.43 6.10
CA HIS A 246 -13.22 -2.54 6.90
C HIS A 246 -13.18 -3.69 7.92
N ALA A 247 -11.97 -4.18 8.27
CA ALA A 247 -11.81 -5.19 9.31
C ALA A 247 -12.30 -4.69 10.68
N GLY A 248 -13.19 -5.45 11.31
CA GLY A 248 -13.64 -5.25 12.68
C GLY A 248 -12.53 -5.54 13.71
N PRO A 249 -12.81 -5.38 15.01
CA PRO A 249 -11.80 -5.57 16.07
C PRO A 249 -11.11 -6.94 16.00
N ASP A 250 -11.88 -8.00 15.83
CA ASP A 250 -11.40 -9.40 15.85
C ASP A 250 -11.03 -9.94 14.46
N ASP A 251 -11.13 -9.11 13.42
CA ASP A 251 -10.83 -9.51 12.06
C ASP A 251 -9.35 -9.33 11.72
N VAL A 252 -8.91 -10.05 10.68
CA VAL A 252 -7.59 -9.88 10.07
C VAL A 252 -7.50 -8.53 9.39
N LYS A 253 -6.40 -7.79 9.63
CA LYS A 253 -6.15 -6.45 9.08
C LYS A 253 -5.10 -6.43 7.99
N LEU A 254 -4.16 -7.39 8.04
CA LEU A 254 -3.20 -7.67 6.99
C LEU A 254 -3.13 -9.17 6.78
N THR A 255 -3.03 -9.58 5.52
CA THR A 255 -2.84 -10.98 5.11
C THR A 255 -1.70 -11.07 4.13
N GLU A 256 -0.70 -11.91 4.38
CA GLU A 256 0.35 -12.26 3.43
C GLU A 256 0.02 -13.59 2.78
N VAL A 257 0.06 -13.61 1.44
CA VAL A 257 -0.20 -14.80 0.64
C VAL A 257 0.96 -15.08 -0.31
N THR A 258 1.24 -16.36 -0.53
CA THR A 258 2.16 -16.82 -1.59
C THR A 258 1.52 -16.66 -2.97
N ARG A 259 2.31 -16.85 -4.03
CA ARG A 259 1.79 -16.92 -5.40
C ARG A 259 0.77 -18.05 -5.58
N ASP A 260 0.92 -19.17 -4.83
CA ASP A 260 -0.01 -20.31 -4.81
C ASP A 260 -1.19 -20.08 -3.85
N LYS A 261 -1.42 -18.84 -3.40
CA LYS A 261 -2.55 -18.42 -2.56
C LYS A 261 -2.56 -19.06 -1.16
N LYS A 262 -1.42 -19.48 -0.64
CA LYS A 262 -1.31 -19.95 0.75
C LYS A 262 -1.11 -18.76 1.67
N VAL A 263 -1.91 -18.67 2.74
CA VAL A 263 -1.70 -17.69 3.81
C VAL A 263 -0.46 -18.10 4.60
N VAL A 264 0.53 -17.22 4.71
CA VAL A 264 1.78 -17.44 5.45
C VAL A 264 1.91 -16.56 6.67
N TRP A 265 1.18 -15.44 6.70
CA TRP A 265 1.13 -14.54 7.84
C TRP A 265 -0.18 -13.76 7.88
N THR A 266 -0.66 -13.43 9.07
CA THR A 266 -1.79 -12.54 9.29
C THR A 266 -1.53 -11.62 10.47
N PHE A 267 -2.04 -10.40 10.37
CA PHE A 267 -2.03 -9.46 11.48
C PHE A 267 -3.45 -9.21 12.00
N LYS A 268 -3.64 -9.38 13.31
CA LYS A 268 -4.85 -9.03 14.07
C LYS A 268 -4.46 -8.20 15.28
N ASP A 269 -5.22 -7.17 15.57
CA ASP A 269 -5.13 -6.41 16.81
C ASP A 269 -6.46 -5.69 17.07
N PRO A 270 -7.21 -6.05 18.12
CA PRO A 270 -8.50 -5.43 18.41
C PRO A 270 -8.40 -3.95 18.82
N LYS A 271 -7.20 -3.48 19.16
CA LYS A 271 -6.95 -2.09 19.61
C LYS A 271 -6.77 -1.10 18.47
N VAL A 272 -6.65 -1.59 17.23
CA VAL A 272 -6.47 -0.75 16.04
C VAL A 272 -7.55 -1.06 15.00
N PRO A 273 -8.01 -0.05 14.23
CA PRO A 273 -8.98 -0.25 13.15
C PRO A 273 -8.36 -1.01 11.97
N GLY A 274 -9.18 -1.31 10.96
CA GLY A 274 -8.70 -1.78 9.67
C GLY A 274 -7.73 -0.79 9.02
N ILE A 275 -6.83 -1.32 8.21
CA ILE A 275 -5.72 -0.56 7.62
C ILE A 275 -6.06 -0.19 6.18
N HIS A 276 -6.01 1.12 5.88
CA HIS A 276 -6.28 1.65 4.56
C HIS A 276 -5.12 1.42 3.59
N HIS A 277 -3.90 1.78 4.03
CA HIS A 277 -2.66 1.52 3.30
C HIS A 277 -1.50 1.29 4.28
N PHE A 278 -0.39 0.74 3.83
CA PHE A 278 0.73 0.38 4.69
C PHE A 278 2.06 0.36 3.91
N GLN A 279 3.16 0.30 4.67
CA GLN A 279 4.49 -0.02 4.15
C GLN A 279 5.13 -1.05 5.07
N LEU A 280 5.49 -2.23 4.56
CA LEU A 280 6.36 -3.13 5.30
C LEU A 280 7.78 -2.55 5.35
N LEU A 281 8.34 -2.53 6.54
CA LEU A 281 9.67 -1.97 6.83
C LEU A 281 10.71 -3.06 6.97
N ASP A 282 10.35 -4.14 7.65
CA ASP A 282 11.20 -5.33 7.76
C ASP A 282 10.37 -6.63 7.76
N THR A 283 11.08 -7.73 7.54
CA THR A 283 10.60 -9.10 7.72
C THR A 283 11.64 -9.83 8.58
N ASP A 284 11.21 -10.40 9.71
CA ASP A 284 12.08 -11.13 10.66
C ASP A 284 13.29 -10.30 11.08
N GLY A 285 13.08 -8.99 11.34
CA GLY A 285 14.10 -8.03 11.73
C GLY A 285 15.08 -7.62 10.62
N LYS A 286 14.84 -8.03 9.36
CA LYS A 286 15.64 -7.62 8.21
C LYS A 286 14.85 -6.63 7.35
N PRO A 287 15.43 -5.46 7.01
CA PRO A 287 14.77 -4.49 6.14
C PRO A 287 14.31 -5.15 4.84
N VAL A 288 13.09 -4.78 4.38
CA VAL A 288 12.59 -5.23 3.08
C VAL A 288 13.50 -4.69 1.98
N ALA A 289 14.09 -5.61 1.20
CA ALA A 289 15.07 -5.25 0.19
C ALA A 289 14.42 -4.54 -1.02
N GLY A 290 15.18 -3.64 -1.63
CA GLY A 290 14.80 -2.98 -2.87
C GLY A 290 13.77 -1.84 -2.69
N ARG A 291 13.25 -1.36 -3.81
CA ARG A 291 12.18 -0.36 -3.83
C ARG A 291 10.87 -0.99 -3.37
N PRO A 292 10.15 -0.39 -2.40
CA PRO A 292 8.84 -0.90 -2.01
C PRO A 292 7.86 -0.85 -3.21
N LEU A 293 7.36 -2.03 -3.61
CA LEU A 293 6.32 -2.19 -4.64
C LEU A 293 4.93 -2.16 -3.96
N ARG A 294 4.37 -0.96 -3.79
CA ARG A 294 3.17 -0.73 -2.99
C ARG A 294 2.29 0.41 -3.54
#